data_ff3401333b14c61de1c6ad845abd8c33
#
_entry.id   ff3401333b14c61de1c6ad845abd8c33
#
_cell.length_a   1.000
_cell.length_b   1.000
_cell.length_c   1.000
_cell.angle_alpha   90.00
_cell.angle_beta   90.00
_cell.angle_gamma   90.00
#
_symmetry.space_group_name_H-M   'P 1'
#
loop_
_entity.id
_entity.type
_entity.pdbx_description
1 polymer ?
#
loop_
_entity_poly.entity_id
_entity_poly.type
_entity_poly.pdbx_seq_one_letter_code
_entity_poly.pdbx_strand_id
1 'polypeptide(L)'
;MANGKNFNLFLMDGEVTGRIKCTLGNWIGIAYKIPRIDLEKSKEIQYLNNSGVYFLLSRNENDEQQVYIGQADVRNDGTGLLSRIIEHSIKDKEKDEEYFSEAVILTTQNNSFGKTEISYLENRFTSLAKETDRYHIINKNTPNRNNVTEEKELELEDFIEYSKIILGILGYKIFVPLIKREPDNKDQEELILYILNKKQVIARCKRTREGFVVLKGSTIRMKNNKSLSNTTKAIQKKYVENKEIVDGILKIDVLCNSPSAAAEFVLSRSVNGKEVWKTEEGLSLNDLEEKEFAPLIQKQLKNKEQEELILYIFKKKQIVAQCKRTNEGFVVLTGSMIEENYTESTPNSVRLLKEKYIENNEIINGILQKDKLFSSPSYAASFVLGRRINGKELWKTKEGLSLNDLETKEME
;
A
#
# COMPACT_ATOMS: atom_id res chain seq x y z
N MET A 1 5.10 22.62 -2.66
CA MET A 1 4.22 21.54 -3.18
C MET A 1 5.11 20.43 -3.71
N ALA A 2 4.85 19.18 -3.38
CA ALA A 2 5.60 18.05 -3.94
C ALA A 2 5.32 18.00 -5.46
N ASN A 3 6.38 18.01 -6.27
CA ASN A 3 6.24 17.88 -7.72
C ASN A 3 5.94 16.43 -8.08
N GLY A 4 4.72 16.13 -8.53
CA GLY A 4 4.35 14.83 -9.06
C GLY A 4 5.23 14.47 -10.26
N LYS A 5 5.58 13.17 -10.38
CA LYS A 5 6.35 12.64 -11.52
C LYS A 5 5.54 11.55 -12.21
N ASN A 6 5.51 11.59 -13.55
CA ASN A 6 4.81 10.60 -14.37
C ASN A 6 5.82 9.63 -14.99
N PHE A 7 5.63 8.34 -14.75
CA PHE A 7 6.44 7.25 -15.30
C PHE A 7 5.58 6.37 -16.20
N ASN A 8 6.13 5.97 -17.33
CA ASN A 8 5.49 5.03 -18.23
C ASN A 8 6.10 3.64 -18.00
N LEU A 9 5.24 2.69 -17.58
CA LEU A 9 5.58 1.27 -17.41
C LEU A 9 4.91 0.48 -18.53
N PHE A 10 5.70 -0.14 -19.38
CA PHE A 10 5.24 -0.98 -20.48
C PHE A 10 5.51 -2.45 -20.16
N LEU A 11 4.45 -3.22 -19.95
CA LEU A 11 4.51 -4.67 -19.73
C LEU A 11 4.71 -5.34 -21.09
N MET A 12 5.95 -5.72 -21.41
CA MET A 12 6.34 -6.22 -22.73
C MET A 12 5.69 -7.57 -23.06
N ASP A 13 5.42 -8.35 -22.03
CA ASP A 13 4.78 -9.68 -22.15
C ASP A 13 3.32 -9.67 -21.70
N GLY A 14 2.74 -8.49 -21.39
CA GLY A 14 1.37 -8.35 -20.87
C GLY A 14 1.19 -8.76 -19.40
N GLU A 15 2.25 -9.18 -18.72
CA GLU A 15 2.23 -9.69 -17.35
C GLU A 15 3.18 -8.91 -16.44
N VAL A 16 2.81 -8.73 -15.18
CA VAL A 16 3.62 -8.00 -14.17
C VAL A 16 4.89 -8.76 -13.75
N THR A 17 4.89 -10.08 -13.91
CA THR A 17 6.03 -10.96 -13.64
C THR A 17 7.00 -11.07 -14.81
N GLY A 18 6.61 -10.65 -16.02
CA GLY A 18 7.40 -10.65 -17.23
C GLY A 18 8.34 -9.44 -17.33
N ARG A 19 8.79 -9.20 -18.58
CA ARG A 19 9.69 -8.09 -18.89
C ARG A 19 8.93 -6.75 -18.82
N ILE A 20 9.57 -5.75 -18.21
CA ILE A 20 8.98 -4.41 -18.06
C ILE A 20 9.98 -3.40 -18.60
N LYS A 21 9.51 -2.50 -19.49
CA LYS A 21 10.24 -1.31 -19.90
C LYS A 21 9.71 -0.09 -19.16
N CYS A 22 10.60 0.72 -18.58
CA CYS A 22 10.24 1.95 -17.89
C CYS A 22 10.90 3.15 -18.52
N THR A 23 10.10 4.20 -18.80
CA THR A 23 10.54 5.48 -19.40
C THR A 23 9.89 6.66 -18.70
N LEU A 24 10.48 7.84 -18.88
CA LEU A 24 9.98 9.12 -18.39
C LEU A 24 10.09 10.17 -19.50
N GLY A 25 9.09 11.06 -19.64
CA GLY A 25 9.00 11.98 -20.76
C GLY A 25 10.18 12.95 -20.94
N ASN A 26 10.76 13.45 -19.84
CA ASN A 26 11.88 14.39 -19.86
C ASN A 26 13.21 13.74 -19.43
N TRP A 27 13.37 12.47 -19.70
CA TRP A 27 14.56 11.71 -19.33
C TRP A 27 15.03 10.86 -20.51
N ILE A 28 16.31 10.94 -20.82
CA ILE A 28 16.94 10.16 -21.90
C ILE A 28 17.18 8.68 -21.49
N GLY A 29 17.04 8.38 -20.21
CA GLY A 29 17.23 7.05 -19.68
C GLY A 29 16.10 6.09 -20.06
N ILE A 30 16.45 4.81 -20.12
CA ILE A 30 15.53 3.68 -20.23
C ILE A 30 15.91 2.68 -19.17
N ALA A 31 14.91 2.13 -18.50
CA ALA A 31 15.10 1.00 -17.62
C ALA A 31 14.37 -0.23 -18.15
N TYR A 32 14.98 -1.40 -18.00
CA TYR A 32 14.36 -2.69 -18.25
C TYR A 32 14.46 -3.55 -17.00
N LYS A 33 13.34 -4.12 -16.56
CA LYS A 33 13.30 -5.25 -15.64
C LYS A 33 13.17 -6.51 -16.50
N ILE A 34 14.09 -7.47 -16.35
CA ILE A 34 14.11 -8.71 -17.12
C ILE A 34 14.30 -9.88 -16.16
N PRO A 35 13.32 -10.79 -16.06
CA PRO A 35 13.49 -12.06 -15.38
C PRO A 35 14.63 -12.88 -16.04
N ARG A 36 15.42 -13.58 -15.22
CA ARG A 36 16.55 -14.41 -15.74
C ARG A 36 16.13 -15.37 -16.85
N ILE A 37 14.94 -15.96 -16.73
CA ILE A 37 14.40 -16.90 -17.72
C ILE A 37 14.13 -16.26 -19.09
N ASP A 38 13.93 -14.94 -19.13
CA ASP A 38 13.61 -14.17 -20.34
C ASP A 38 14.82 -13.48 -20.97
N LEU A 39 16.06 -13.71 -20.48
CA LEU A 39 17.27 -13.09 -21.03
C LEU A 39 17.45 -13.43 -22.51
N GLU A 40 17.27 -14.69 -22.90
CA GLU A 40 17.38 -15.13 -24.30
C GLU A 40 16.34 -14.46 -25.19
N LYS A 41 15.10 -14.37 -24.74
CA LYS A 41 13.99 -13.69 -25.44
C LYS A 41 14.23 -12.18 -25.59
N SER A 42 15.12 -11.62 -24.78
CA SER A 42 15.42 -10.18 -24.77
C SER A 42 16.50 -9.75 -25.76
N LYS A 43 17.10 -10.68 -26.53
CA LYS A 43 18.12 -10.38 -27.53
C LYS A 43 17.66 -9.44 -28.66
N GLU A 44 16.36 -9.38 -28.90
CA GLU A 44 15.77 -8.49 -29.91
C GLU A 44 15.71 -7.03 -29.50
N ILE A 45 15.94 -6.73 -28.21
CA ILE A 45 15.86 -5.36 -27.67
C ILE A 45 17.17 -4.63 -27.96
N GLN A 46 17.15 -3.76 -28.97
CA GLN A 46 18.35 -3.04 -29.43
C GLN A 46 19.06 -2.25 -28.32
N TYR A 47 18.32 -1.59 -27.42
CA TYR A 47 18.90 -0.81 -26.34
C TYR A 47 19.72 -1.64 -25.33
N LEU A 48 19.57 -2.95 -25.30
CA LEU A 48 20.35 -3.82 -24.43
C LEU A 48 21.76 -4.11 -24.97
N ASN A 49 22.06 -3.63 -26.19
CA ASN A 49 23.40 -3.63 -26.75
C ASN A 49 24.16 -2.32 -26.43
N ASN A 50 23.50 -1.34 -25.81
CA ASN A 50 24.13 -0.09 -25.40
C ASN A 50 25.02 -0.28 -24.16
N SER A 51 25.83 0.78 -23.89
CA SER A 51 26.54 0.93 -22.61
C SER A 51 25.58 1.30 -21.49
N GLY A 52 25.88 0.87 -20.26
CA GLY A 52 25.09 1.22 -19.09
C GLY A 52 25.44 0.43 -17.82
N VAL A 53 24.54 0.49 -16.87
CA VAL A 53 24.67 -0.20 -15.58
C VAL A 53 23.51 -1.18 -15.36
N TYR A 54 23.76 -2.21 -14.57
CA TYR A 54 22.75 -3.23 -14.28
C TYR A 54 22.81 -3.67 -12.81
N PHE A 55 21.68 -4.14 -12.34
CA PHE A 55 21.47 -4.66 -10.99
C PHE A 55 20.98 -6.09 -11.13
N LEU A 56 21.77 -7.06 -10.62
CA LEU A 56 21.35 -8.45 -10.54
C LEU A 56 20.80 -8.70 -9.14
N LEU A 57 19.56 -9.14 -9.08
CA LEU A 57 18.78 -9.24 -7.86
C LEU A 57 18.58 -10.69 -7.47
N SER A 58 18.86 -11.00 -6.22
CA SER A 58 18.79 -12.35 -5.67
C SER A 58 18.27 -12.33 -4.23
N ARG A 59 18.08 -13.53 -3.68
CA ARG A 59 17.88 -13.77 -2.25
C ARG A 59 18.83 -14.89 -1.83
N ASN A 60 19.43 -14.74 -0.66
CA ASN A 60 20.24 -15.81 -0.09
C ASN A 60 19.35 -16.88 0.56
N GLU A 61 19.97 -17.95 1.10
CA GLU A 61 19.28 -19.04 1.79
C GLU A 61 18.44 -18.60 3.00
N ASN A 62 18.74 -17.43 3.57
CA ASN A 62 18.01 -16.83 4.68
C ASN A 62 16.88 -15.87 4.23
N ASP A 63 16.53 -15.88 2.91
CA ASP A 63 15.56 -14.98 2.28
C ASP A 63 15.93 -13.47 2.38
N GLU A 64 17.22 -13.16 2.58
CA GLU A 64 17.72 -11.79 2.57
C GLU A 64 17.92 -11.31 1.14
N GLN A 65 17.49 -10.09 0.89
CA GLN A 65 17.64 -9.45 -0.42
C GLN A 65 19.11 -9.12 -0.68
N GLN A 66 19.57 -9.50 -1.84
CA GLN A 66 20.94 -9.28 -2.31
C GLN A 66 20.92 -8.55 -3.65
N VAL A 67 21.98 -7.78 -3.93
CA VAL A 67 22.16 -7.12 -5.21
C VAL A 67 23.64 -7.09 -5.60
N TYR A 68 23.89 -7.42 -6.86
CA TYR A 68 25.15 -7.14 -7.55
C TYR A 68 24.93 -5.96 -8.49
N ILE A 69 25.80 -4.96 -8.44
CA ILE A 69 25.76 -3.76 -9.28
C ILE A 69 26.94 -3.84 -10.24
N GLY A 70 26.69 -3.75 -11.56
CA GLY A 70 27.72 -3.87 -12.57
C GLY A 70 27.51 -2.92 -13.73
N GLN A 71 28.53 -2.82 -14.57
CA GLN A 71 28.52 -2.02 -15.79
C GLN A 71 28.88 -2.88 -17.00
N ALA A 72 28.45 -2.44 -18.17
CA ALA A 72 28.94 -2.97 -19.44
C ALA A 72 29.06 -1.85 -20.46
N ASP A 73 30.15 -1.88 -21.20
CA ASP A 73 30.39 -1.02 -22.35
C ASP A 73 30.07 -1.79 -23.65
N VAL A 74 29.77 -1.04 -24.72
CA VAL A 74 29.62 -1.65 -26.06
C VAL A 74 30.96 -2.23 -26.50
N ARG A 75 30.94 -3.49 -26.93
CA ARG A 75 32.12 -4.20 -27.45
C ARG A 75 32.30 -3.99 -28.94
N ASN A 76 33.46 -4.34 -29.47
CA ASN A 76 33.79 -4.24 -30.89
C ASN A 76 32.84 -5.06 -31.79
N ASP A 77 32.23 -6.12 -31.27
CA ASP A 77 31.24 -6.94 -31.95
C ASP A 77 29.81 -6.38 -31.88
N GLY A 78 29.62 -5.20 -31.30
CA GLY A 78 28.33 -4.54 -31.11
C GLY A 78 27.50 -5.08 -29.96
N THR A 79 28.01 -6.00 -29.15
CA THR A 79 27.34 -6.48 -27.94
C THR A 79 27.58 -5.55 -26.74
N GLY A 80 26.66 -5.53 -25.78
CA GLY A 80 26.73 -4.64 -24.62
C GLY A 80 26.17 -5.27 -23.34
N LEU A 81 25.26 -4.57 -22.69
CA LEU A 81 24.69 -4.94 -21.40
C LEU A 81 24.15 -6.36 -21.31
N LEU A 82 23.31 -6.77 -22.28
CA LEU A 82 22.67 -8.09 -22.23
C LEU A 82 23.70 -9.23 -22.30
N SER A 83 24.68 -9.12 -23.19
CA SER A 83 25.74 -10.12 -23.30
C SER A 83 26.53 -10.26 -22.00
N ARG A 84 26.82 -9.15 -21.33
CA ARG A 84 27.50 -9.16 -20.04
C ARG A 84 26.68 -9.84 -18.95
N ILE A 85 25.36 -9.62 -18.91
CA ILE A 85 24.46 -10.26 -17.96
C ILE A 85 24.33 -11.77 -18.23
N ILE A 86 24.28 -12.17 -19.50
CA ILE A 86 24.26 -13.58 -19.88
C ILE A 86 25.59 -14.26 -19.45
N GLU A 87 26.73 -13.61 -19.59
CA GLU A 87 28.01 -14.14 -19.09
C GLU A 87 27.98 -14.39 -17.58
N HIS A 88 27.36 -13.49 -16.80
CA HIS A 88 27.14 -13.75 -15.37
C HIS A 88 26.30 -14.99 -15.16
N SER A 89 25.19 -15.13 -15.91
CA SER A 89 24.30 -16.29 -15.75
C SER A 89 24.96 -17.66 -16.08
N ILE A 90 25.99 -17.64 -16.91
CA ILE A 90 26.76 -18.86 -17.26
C ILE A 90 27.79 -19.16 -16.16
N LYS A 91 28.48 -18.13 -15.64
CA LYS A 91 29.50 -18.29 -14.60
C LYS A 91 28.91 -18.76 -13.27
N ASP A 92 27.70 -18.34 -12.93
CA ASP A 92 26.98 -18.78 -11.72
C ASP A 92 26.76 -20.31 -11.73
N LYS A 93 26.57 -20.91 -12.91
CA LYS A 93 26.44 -22.39 -13.05
C LYS A 93 27.72 -23.17 -12.75
N GLU A 94 28.89 -22.57 -12.96
CA GLU A 94 30.17 -23.22 -12.80
C GLU A 94 30.70 -23.17 -11.36
N LYS A 95 30.18 -22.27 -10.52
CA LYS A 95 30.77 -21.98 -9.20
C LYS A 95 29.84 -22.11 -8.01
N ASP A 96 28.57 -22.51 -8.18
CA ASP A 96 27.52 -22.38 -7.13
C ASP A 96 27.42 -20.95 -6.53
N GLU A 97 27.96 -19.93 -7.22
CA GLU A 97 27.97 -18.56 -6.77
C GLU A 97 26.73 -17.81 -7.28
N GLU A 98 25.84 -17.48 -6.35
CA GLU A 98 24.87 -16.37 -6.37
C GLU A 98 23.94 -16.28 -7.58
N TYR A 99 22.97 -17.20 -7.61
CA TYR A 99 21.87 -17.20 -8.58
C TYR A 99 21.02 -15.93 -8.45
N PHE A 100 21.03 -15.05 -9.48
CA PHE A 100 20.08 -13.95 -9.57
C PHE A 100 18.78 -14.37 -10.26
N SER A 101 17.66 -13.86 -9.79
CA SER A 101 16.33 -14.14 -10.35
C SER A 101 15.91 -13.13 -11.41
N GLU A 102 16.32 -11.87 -11.24
CA GLU A 102 15.92 -10.74 -12.09
C GLU A 102 17.09 -9.79 -12.29
N ALA A 103 17.12 -9.15 -13.47
CA ALA A 103 18.04 -8.06 -13.77
C ALA A 103 17.25 -6.76 -14.00
N VAL A 104 17.70 -5.63 -13.39
CA VAL A 104 17.28 -4.30 -13.77
C VAL A 104 18.43 -3.63 -14.51
N ILE A 105 18.17 -3.17 -15.72
CA ILE A 105 19.15 -2.61 -16.64
C ILE A 105 18.82 -1.16 -16.89
N LEU A 106 19.81 -0.29 -16.76
CA LEU A 106 19.71 1.14 -16.98
C LEU A 106 20.65 1.56 -18.11
N THR A 107 20.10 2.19 -19.14
CA THR A 107 20.83 2.71 -20.29
C THR A 107 20.19 4.00 -20.79
N THR A 108 20.69 4.55 -21.90
CA THR A 108 20.12 5.72 -22.55
C THR A 108 19.60 5.42 -23.95
N GLN A 109 18.59 6.18 -24.39
CA GLN A 109 17.99 6.02 -25.73
C GLN A 109 18.98 6.28 -26.86
N ASN A 110 19.91 7.19 -26.65
CA ASN A 110 20.88 7.65 -27.64
C ASN A 110 22.27 7.04 -27.44
N ASN A 111 22.42 6.03 -26.59
CA ASN A 111 23.69 5.40 -26.23
C ASN A 111 24.79 6.41 -25.87
N SER A 112 24.45 7.46 -25.10
CA SER A 112 25.35 8.57 -24.76
C SER A 112 26.36 8.24 -23.66
N PHE A 113 26.31 7.08 -23.04
CA PHE A 113 27.25 6.66 -22.01
C PHE A 113 28.50 6.02 -22.61
N GLY A 114 29.66 6.57 -22.31
CA GLY A 114 30.95 5.95 -22.50
C GLY A 114 31.47 5.25 -21.24
N LYS A 115 32.68 4.72 -21.33
CA LYS A 115 33.32 3.96 -20.26
C LYS A 115 33.47 4.77 -18.97
N THR A 116 33.68 6.05 -19.04
CA THR A 116 33.87 6.92 -17.89
C THR A 116 32.56 7.13 -17.14
N GLU A 117 31.48 7.40 -17.87
CA GLU A 117 30.14 7.61 -17.31
C GLU A 117 29.61 6.35 -16.63
N ILE A 118 29.73 5.18 -17.28
CA ILE A 118 29.25 3.93 -16.66
C ILE A 118 30.06 3.54 -15.43
N SER A 119 31.38 3.81 -15.42
CA SER A 119 32.20 3.60 -14.21
C SER A 119 31.82 4.54 -13.06
N TYR A 120 31.53 5.79 -13.37
CA TYR A 120 31.02 6.75 -12.39
C TYR A 120 29.69 6.25 -11.79
N LEU A 121 28.73 5.85 -12.65
CA LEU A 121 27.42 5.37 -12.22
C LEU A 121 27.52 4.11 -11.36
N GLU A 122 28.32 3.12 -11.75
CA GLU A 122 28.53 1.89 -10.97
C GLU A 122 29.10 2.20 -9.56
N ASN A 123 30.10 3.09 -9.49
CA ASN A 123 30.65 3.53 -8.21
C ASN A 123 29.62 4.20 -7.34
N ARG A 124 28.87 5.18 -7.90
CA ARG A 124 27.86 5.96 -7.16
C ARG A 124 26.72 5.08 -6.67
N PHE A 125 26.15 4.21 -7.53
CA PHE A 125 25.10 3.29 -7.14
C PHE A 125 25.60 2.32 -6.06
N THR A 126 26.80 1.79 -6.18
CA THR A 126 27.37 0.89 -5.16
C THR A 126 27.56 1.61 -3.82
N SER A 127 28.04 2.86 -3.84
CA SER A 127 28.21 3.67 -2.62
C SER A 127 26.86 3.98 -1.96
N LEU A 128 25.89 4.46 -2.73
CA LEU A 128 24.54 4.76 -2.25
C LEU A 128 23.81 3.52 -1.69
N ALA A 129 23.98 2.36 -2.34
CA ALA A 129 23.41 1.11 -1.84
C ALA A 129 24.03 0.68 -0.50
N LYS A 130 25.34 0.88 -0.32
CA LYS A 130 26.03 0.65 0.97
C LYS A 130 25.57 1.61 2.06
N GLU A 131 25.35 2.88 1.73
CA GLU A 131 24.87 3.89 2.67
C GLU A 131 23.45 3.60 3.20
N THR A 132 22.58 3.02 2.36
CA THR A 132 21.20 2.69 2.75
C THR A 132 21.10 1.42 3.56
N ASP A 133 22.04 0.50 3.40
CA ASP A 133 22.12 -0.80 4.12
C ASP A 133 20.80 -1.60 4.09
N ARG A 134 20.13 -1.58 2.93
CA ARG A 134 18.83 -2.26 2.71
C ARG A 134 18.97 -3.63 2.07
N TYR A 135 20.02 -3.80 1.26
CA TYR A 135 20.33 -4.99 0.50
C TYR A 135 21.76 -5.41 0.80
N HIS A 136 22.00 -6.70 0.90
CA HIS A 136 23.35 -7.21 0.94
C HIS A 136 24.03 -6.99 -0.42
N ILE A 137 25.13 -6.23 -0.43
CA ILE A 137 25.86 -5.89 -1.67
C ILE A 137 26.90 -6.97 -1.94
N ILE A 138 26.73 -7.71 -3.03
CA ILE A 138 27.60 -8.83 -3.41
C ILE A 138 28.95 -8.35 -3.97
N ASN A 139 29.03 -7.13 -4.45
CA ASN A 139 30.25 -6.54 -4.99
C ASN A 139 31.43 -6.68 -4.01
N LYS A 140 32.46 -7.46 -4.38
CA LYS A 140 33.66 -7.67 -3.54
C LYS A 140 34.42 -6.37 -3.27
N ASN A 141 34.48 -5.48 -4.28
CA ASN A 141 35.14 -4.18 -4.18
C ASN A 141 34.20 -3.06 -4.61
N THR A 142 34.38 -1.87 -4.07
CA THR A 142 33.76 -0.67 -4.64
C THR A 142 34.56 -0.26 -5.87
N PRO A 143 33.93 -0.13 -7.05
CA PRO A 143 34.64 0.28 -8.27
C PRO A 143 35.33 1.65 -8.08
N ASN A 144 36.39 1.89 -8.82
CA ASN A 144 37.06 3.19 -8.80
C ASN A 144 36.13 4.25 -9.42
N ARG A 145 35.99 5.39 -8.78
CA ARG A 145 35.29 6.55 -9.34
C ARG A 145 36.21 7.19 -10.40
N ASN A 146 35.78 7.16 -11.65
CA ASN A 146 36.44 7.92 -12.70
C ASN A 146 36.07 9.40 -12.60
N ASN A 147 37.01 10.28 -12.98
CA ASN A 147 36.74 11.71 -13.02
C ASN A 147 35.93 12.05 -14.27
N VAL A 148 34.83 12.73 -14.06
CA VAL A 148 33.99 13.35 -15.09
C VAL A 148 34.06 14.88 -14.95
N THR A 149 33.66 15.63 -15.96
CA THR A 149 33.53 17.10 -15.84
C THR A 149 32.39 17.45 -14.88
N GLU A 150 32.39 18.65 -14.32
CA GLU A 150 31.35 19.12 -13.40
C GLU A 150 29.94 19.03 -14.00
N GLU A 151 29.79 19.45 -15.27
CA GLU A 151 28.53 19.42 -16.01
C GLU A 151 28.03 17.95 -16.18
N LYS A 152 28.97 17.07 -16.50
CA LYS A 152 28.64 15.64 -16.67
C LYS A 152 28.30 14.97 -15.35
N GLU A 153 28.93 15.38 -14.27
CA GLU A 153 28.58 14.91 -12.93
C GLU A 153 27.14 15.26 -12.56
N LEU A 154 26.70 16.49 -12.81
CA LEU A 154 25.32 16.92 -12.58
C LEU A 154 24.31 16.12 -13.43
N GLU A 155 24.60 15.91 -14.72
CA GLU A 155 23.75 15.07 -15.58
C GLU A 155 23.63 13.62 -15.06
N LEU A 156 24.73 13.06 -14.58
CA LEU A 156 24.76 11.69 -14.05
C LEU A 156 24.06 11.57 -12.70
N GLU A 157 24.17 12.58 -11.82
CA GLU A 157 23.44 12.60 -10.55
C GLU A 157 21.92 12.73 -10.82
N ASP A 158 21.48 13.53 -11.80
CA ASP A 158 20.07 13.55 -12.22
C ASP A 158 19.61 12.18 -12.75
N PHE A 159 20.45 11.51 -13.55
CA PHE A 159 20.17 10.16 -14.02
C PHE A 159 20.02 9.17 -12.84
N ILE A 160 20.86 9.27 -11.83
CA ILE A 160 20.81 8.47 -10.61
C ILE A 160 19.50 8.72 -9.84
N GLU A 161 19.09 9.98 -9.67
CA GLU A 161 17.85 10.31 -8.95
C GLU A 161 16.60 9.70 -9.61
N TYR A 162 16.49 9.77 -10.95
CA TYR A 162 15.40 9.10 -11.65
C TYR A 162 15.49 7.56 -11.56
N SER A 163 16.70 7.02 -11.66
CA SER A 163 16.95 5.58 -11.55
C SER A 163 16.54 5.03 -10.18
N LYS A 164 16.83 5.74 -9.08
CA LYS A 164 16.41 5.40 -7.73
C LYS A 164 14.89 5.30 -7.61
N ILE A 165 14.17 6.23 -8.22
CA ILE A 165 12.70 6.24 -8.23
C ILE A 165 12.18 5.03 -9.02
N ILE A 166 12.75 4.76 -10.21
CA ILE A 166 12.35 3.63 -11.06
C ILE A 166 12.56 2.30 -10.33
N LEU A 167 13.72 2.10 -9.71
CA LEU A 167 13.99 0.89 -8.92
C LEU A 167 12.97 0.73 -7.78
N GLY A 168 12.62 1.83 -7.11
CA GLY A 168 11.58 1.85 -6.08
C GLY A 168 10.19 1.48 -6.60
N ILE A 169 9.78 2.00 -7.78
CA ILE A 169 8.51 1.67 -8.44
C ILE A 169 8.46 0.19 -8.86
N LEU A 170 9.59 -0.33 -9.34
CA LEU A 170 9.74 -1.75 -9.70
C LEU A 170 9.77 -2.70 -8.47
N GLY A 171 9.72 -2.15 -7.24
CA GLY A 171 9.68 -2.91 -5.99
C GLY A 171 11.04 -3.05 -5.30
N TYR A 172 12.12 -2.52 -5.88
CA TYR A 172 13.48 -2.64 -5.34
C TYR A 172 13.86 -1.40 -4.55
N LYS A 173 13.76 -1.47 -3.24
CA LYS A 173 14.01 -0.34 -2.33
C LYS A 173 15.50 -0.19 -1.96
N ILE A 174 16.42 -0.52 -2.87
CA ILE A 174 17.88 -0.50 -2.65
C ILE A 174 18.35 0.85 -2.12
N PHE A 175 17.82 1.95 -2.67
CA PHE A 175 18.22 3.33 -2.37
C PHE A 175 17.24 4.08 -1.48
N VAL A 176 16.26 3.38 -0.89
CA VAL A 176 15.28 4.00 0.01
C VAL A 176 15.73 3.77 1.44
N PRO A 177 16.23 4.77 2.18
CA PRO A 177 16.65 4.57 3.57
C PRO A 177 15.47 4.19 4.44
N LEU A 178 15.68 3.36 5.47
CA LEU A 178 14.66 3.00 6.47
C LEU A 178 14.07 4.24 7.15
N ILE A 179 14.92 5.23 7.37
CA ILE A 179 14.55 6.50 7.97
C ILE A 179 15.01 7.62 7.04
N LYS A 180 14.08 8.39 6.51
CA LYS A 180 14.43 9.62 5.78
C LYS A 180 14.99 10.62 6.78
N ARG A 181 16.24 11.01 6.62
CA ARG A 181 16.80 12.19 7.23
C ARG A 181 16.46 13.37 6.31
N GLU A 182 15.35 14.06 6.55
CA GLU A 182 15.09 15.32 5.85
C GLU A 182 15.93 16.41 6.54
N PRO A 183 16.83 17.11 5.79
CA PRO A 183 17.74 18.06 6.38
C PRO A 183 17.08 19.30 6.96
N ASP A 184 15.87 19.72 6.62
CA ASP A 184 15.38 21.05 6.96
C ASP A 184 13.85 21.26 7.04
N ASN A 185 13.03 20.24 7.24
CA ASN A 185 11.61 20.50 7.53
C ASN A 185 11.36 20.47 9.04
N LYS A 186 11.53 21.62 9.67
CA LYS A 186 11.21 21.86 11.10
C LYS A 186 9.74 21.73 11.46
N ASP A 187 8.85 21.54 10.47
CA ASP A 187 7.39 21.55 10.66
C ASP A 187 6.73 20.15 10.73
N GLN A 188 7.49 19.08 10.56
CA GLN A 188 7.01 17.73 10.85
C GLN A 188 7.92 17.13 11.93
N GLU A 189 7.56 17.35 13.19
CA GLU A 189 8.14 16.58 14.30
C GLU A 189 7.96 15.09 14.02
N GLU A 190 9.08 14.43 13.75
CA GLU A 190 9.11 12.99 13.53
C GLU A 190 8.63 12.28 14.79
N LEU A 191 7.46 11.65 14.72
CA LEU A 191 6.89 10.94 15.86
C LEU A 191 7.80 9.78 16.28
N ILE A 192 8.55 9.99 17.35
CA ILE A 192 9.35 8.97 18.02
C ILE A 192 8.50 8.39 19.16
N LEU A 193 8.39 7.09 19.19
CA LEU A 193 7.70 6.33 20.22
C LEU A 193 8.74 5.64 21.13
N TYR A 194 8.41 5.48 22.37
CA TYR A 194 9.27 4.97 23.42
C TYR A 194 8.66 3.78 24.14
N ILE A 195 9.47 2.80 24.51
CA ILE A 195 9.13 1.83 25.55
C ILE A 195 9.92 2.22 26.80
N LEU A 196 9.19 2.36 27.91
CA LEU A 196 9.74 2.74 29.20
C LEU A 196 9.75 1.55 30.17
N ASN A 197 10.82 1.43 30.97
CA ASN A 197 10.87 0.53 32.12
C ASN A 197 11.23 1.37 33.36
N LYS A 198 10.35 1.43 34.36
CA LYS A 198 10.55 2.25 35.57
C LYS A 198 11.02 3.69 35.28
N LYS A 199 10.38 4.35 34.30
CA LYS A 199 10.70 5.70 33.78
C LYS A 199 12.00 5.82 32.98
N GLN A 200 12.74 4.75 32.73
CA GLN A 200 13.91 4.76 31.84
C GLN A 200 13.50 4.31 30.43
N VAL A 201 13.95 5.04 29.43
CA VAL A 201 13.77 4.65 28.01
C VAL A 201 14.64 3.42 27.75
N ILE A 202 14.00 2.31 27.37
CA ILE A 202 14.70 1.09 26.97
C ILE A 202 14.74 0.92 25.46
N ALA A 203 13.76 1.45 24.73
CA ALA A 203 13.75 1.40 23.28
C ALA A 203 13.08 2.63 22.69
N ARG A 204 13.51 2.95 21.48
CA ARG A 204 12.93 4.00 20.63
C ARG A 204 12.47 3.39 19.32
N CYS A 205 11.34 3.85 18.83
CA CYS A 205 10.76 3.39 17.56
C CYS A 205 10.22 4.57 16.78
N LYS A 206 10.38 4.55 15.46
CA LYS A 206 9.83 5.53 14.55
C LYS A 206 8.73 4.89 13.70
N ARG A 207 7.55 5.52 13.64
CA ARG A 207 6.48 5.14 12.69
C ARG A 207 6.84 5.66 11.30
N THR A 208 6.89 4.79 10.31
CA THR A 208 7.22 5.12 8.93
C THR A 208 6.12 4.63 7.98
N ARG A 209 6.18 5.01 6.71
CA ARG A 209 5.25 4.50 5.68
C ARG A 209 5.41 3.00 5.41
N GLU A 210 6.52 2.40 5.81
CA GLU A 210 6.81 0.98 5.61
C GLU A 210 6.53 0.13 6.86
N GLY A 211 6.27 0.75 8.00
CA GLY A 211 6.05 0.08 9.27
C GLY A 211 6.72 0.80 10.43
N PHE A 212 7.22 0.04 11.38
CA PHE A 212 7.80 0.53 12.63
C PHE A 212 9.28 0.22 12.68
N VAL A 213 10.13 1.24 12.74
CA VAL A 213 11.58 1.07 12.79
C VAL A 213 12.06 1.20 14.22
N VAL A 214 12.52 0.09 14.81
CA VAL A 214 13.22 0.09 16.10
C VAL A 214 14.59 0.67 15.90
N LEU A 215 14.89 1.76 16.64
CA LEU A 215 16.12 2.53 16.44
C LEU A 215 17.32 1.86 17.11
N LYS A 216 18.49 2.00 16.50
CA LYS A 216 19.79 1.64 17.11
C LYS A 216 19.94 2.28 18.48
N GLY A 217 20.63 1.59 19.38
CA GLY A 217 20.75 1.97 20.79
C GLY A 217 19.61 1.49 21.68
N SER A 218 18.55 0.88 21.10
CA SER A 218 17.50 0.24 21.88
C SER A 218 18.02 -1.01 22.60
N THR A 219 17.56 -1.21 23.85
CA THR A 219 17.87 -2.41 24.63
C THR A 219 16.91 -3.53 24.27
N ILE A 220 17.42 -4.64 23.78
CA ILE A 220 16.66 -5.83 23.40
C ILE A 220 16.73 -6.85 24.55
N ARG A 221 15.58 -7.26 25.06
CA ARG A 221 15.52 -8.31 26.11
C ARG A 221 15.75 -9.66 25.47
N MET A 222 16.74 -10.41 25.96
CA MET A 222 17.11 -11.73 25.45
C MET A 222 16.57 -12.89 26.35
N LYS A 223 15.39 -12.72 26.96
CA LYS A 223 14.83 -13.79 27.83
C LYS A 223 14.03 -14.78 26.99
N ASN A 224 14.35 -16.06 27.14
CA ASN A 224 13.56 -17.17 26.60
C ASN A 224 12.18 -17.21 27.27
N ASN A 225 11.21 -16.50 26.72
CA ASN A 225 9.85 -16.51 27.22
C ASN A 225 8.99 -17.47 26.36
N LYS A 226 8.19 -18.33 27.00
CA LYS A 226 7.32 -19.29 26.28
C LYS A 226 6.30 -18.59 25.38
N SER A 227 5.95 -17.33 25.67
CA SER A 227 5.01 -16.52 24.89
C SER A 227 5.63 -15.83 23.67
N LEU A 228 6.95 -15.93 23.47
CA LEU A 228 7.62 -15.32 22.31
C LEU A 228 7.39 -16.18 21.06
N SER A 229 7.02 -15.53 19.94
CA SER A 229 6.84 -16.22 18.66
C SER A 229 8.15 -16.86 18.18
N ASN A 230 8.05 -18.00 17.51
CA ASN A 230 9.23 -18.67 16.95
C ASN A 230 9.93 -17.78 15.92
N THR A 231 9.17 -17.00 15.17
CA THR A 231 9.69 -16.03 14.19
C THR A 231 10.56 -14.97 14.87
N THR A 232 10.07 -14.35 15.96
CA THR A 232 10.85 -13.33 16.69
C THR A 232 12.10 -13.92 17.32
N LYS A 233 12.02 -15.17 17.86
CA LYS A 233 13.21 -15.87 18.36
C LYS A 233 14.28 -16.08 17.29
N ALA A 234 13.87 -16.53 16.12
CA ALA A 234 14.78 -16.74 15.00
C ALA A 234 15.42 -15.43 14.54
N ILE A 235 14.63 -14.36 14.43
CA ILE A 235 15.11 -13.03 14.08
C ILE A 235 16.12 -12.53 15.12
N GLN A 236 15.80 -12.54 16.42
CA GLN A 236 16.73 -12.10 17.47
C GLN A 236 18.03 -12.90 17.47
N LYS A 237 17.94 -14.23 17.31
CA LYS A 237 19.12 -15.10 17.23
C LYS A 237 20.03 -14.71 16.07
N LYS A 238 19.48 -14.50 14.86
CA LYS A 238 20.19 -14.04 13.69
C LYS A 238 20.92 -12.71 13.94
N TYR A 239 20.23 -11.71 14.52
CA TYR A 239 20.82 -10.41 14.82
C TYR A 239 21.96 -10.49 15.86
N VAL A 240 21.91 -11.47 16.78
CA VAL A 240 23.02 -11.74 17.71
C VAL A 240 24.19 -12.39 16.98
N GLU A 241 23.94 -13.38 16.13
CA GLU A 241 24.96 -14.07 15.33
C GLU A 241 25.70 -13.11 14.41
N ASN A 242 24.96 -12.16 13.79
CA ASN A 242 25.50 -11.11 12.92
C ASN A 242 26.19 -9.96 13.70
N LYS A 243 26.24 -10.01 15.04
CA LYS A 243 26.75 -8.93 15.91
C LYS A 243 26.00 -7.60 15.77
N GLU A 244 24.75 -7.65 15.31
CA GLU A 244 23.85 -6.49 15.23
C GLU A 244 23.13 -6.22 16.55
N ILE A 245 23.08 -7.22 17.45
CA ILE A 245 22.76 -7.07 18.87
C ILE A 245 24.00 -7.49 19.66
N VAL A 246 24.59 -6.55 20.39
CA VAL A 246 25.77 -6.77 21.24
C VAL A 246 25.43 -6.32 22.65
N ASP A 247 25.64 -7.19 23.64
CA ASP A 247 25.32 -6.94 25.06
C ASP A 247 23.84 -6.49 25.27
N GLY A 248 22.95 -7.01 24.46
CA GLY A 248 21.54 -6.64 24.49
C GLY A 248 21.24 -5.25 23.89
N ILE A 249 22.21 -4.59 23.26
CA ILE A 249 22.03 -3.29 22.61
C ILE A 249 22.00 -3.46 21.10
N LEU A 250 20.95 -2.96 20.47
CA LEU A 250 20.77 -2.94 19.01
C LEU A 250 21.76 -1.96 18.36
N LYS A 251 22.52 -2.42 17.38
CA LYS A 251 23.56 -1.63 16.68
C LYS A 251 23.10 -1.01 15.37
N ILE A 252 22.01 -1.51 14.80
CA ILE A 252 21.40 -1.05 13.55
C ILE A 252 19.94 -0.68 13.76
N ASP A 253 19.31 -0.05 12.78
CA ASP A 253 17.88 0.22 12.76
C ASP A 253 17.14 -0.99 12.17
N VAL A 254 16.05 -1.44 12.80
CA VAL A 254 15.32 -2.66 12.41
C VAL A 254 13.87 -2.35 12.05
N LEU A 255 13.48 -2.65 10.80
CA LEU A 255 12.11 -2.51 10.33
C LEU A 255 11.24 -3.69 10.81
N CYS A 256 10.13 -3.37 11.42
CA CYS A 256 9.07 -4.30 11.82
C CYS A 256 7.76 -3.94 11.13
N ASN A 257 6.98 -4.95 10.72
CA ASN A 257 5.75 -4.75 9.96
C ASN A 257 4.58 -4.20 10.81
N SER A 258 4.67 -4.25 12.12
CA SER A 258 3.61 -3.77 13.01
C SER A 258 4.17 -3.27 14.35
N PRO A 259 3.41 -2.43 15.10
CA PRO A 259 3.83 -1.97 16.42
C PRO A 259 3.99 -3.12 17.41
N SER A 260 3.18 -4.18 17.27
CA SER A 260 3.28 -5.37 18.15
C SER A 260 4.52 -6.19 17.85
N ALA A 261 4.88 -6.38 16.56
CA ALA A 261 6.12 -7.05 16.17
C ALA A 261 7.36 -6.28 16.67
N ALA A 262 7.35 -4.95 16.56
CA ALA A 262 8.42 -4.09 17.09
C ALA A 262 8.54 -4.20 18.63
N ALA A 263 7.42 -4.21 19.34
CA ALA A 263 7.40 -4.35 20.78
C ALA A 263 7.81 -5.76 21.25
N GLU A 264 7.37 -6.79 20.53
CA GLU A 264 7.77 -8.18 20.78
C GLU A 264 9.27 -8.40 20.55
N PHE A 265 9.83 -7.82 19.48
CA PHE A 265 11.27 -7.84 19.20
C PHE A 265 12.09 -7.22 20.33
N VAL A 266 11.61 -6.10 20.91
CA VAL A 266 12.30 -5.41 22.03
C VAL A 266 12.14 -6.14 23.35
N LEU A 267 10.91 -6.56 23.69
CA LEU A 267 10.55 -7.04 25.03
C LEU A 267 10.66 -8.54 25.22
N SER A 268 10.86 -9.32 24.14
CA SER A 268 10.89 -10.79 24.12
C SER A 268 9.64 -11.44 24.74
N ARG A 269 8.49 -10.84 24.53
CA ARG A 269 7.18 -11.37 24.96
C ARG A 269 6.08 -10.80 24.09
N SER A 270 4.99 -11.56 23.94
CA SER A 270 3.78 -11.08 23.27
C SER A 270 3.17 -9.90 24.04
N VAL A 271 2.91 -8.78 23.36
CA VAL A 271 2.33 -7.56 23.93
C VAL A 271 1.50 -6.82 22.88
N ASN A 272 0.53 -6.02 23.34
CA ASN A 272 -0.14 -5.07 22.49
C ASN A 272 0.79 -3.87 22.21
N GLY A 273 1.38 -3.82 21.02
CA GLY A 273 2.30 -2.74 20.64
C GLY A 273 1.67 -1.36 20.64
N LYS A 274 0.36 -1.25 20.32
CA LYS A 274 -0.33 0.04 20.33
C LYS A 274 -0.42 0.67 21.73
N GLU A 275 -0.41 -0.14 22.79
CA GLU A 275 -0.46 0.31 24.17
C GLU A 275 0.93 0.55 24.78
N VAL A 276 1.93 -0.24 24.32
CA VAL A 276 3.27 -0.23 24.90
C VAL A 276 4.13 0.89 24.35
N TRP A 277 4.02 1.19 23.05
CA TRP A 277 4.68 2.33 22.43
C TRP A 277 3.99 3.63 22.79
N LYS A 278 4.73 4.57 23.37
CA LYS A 278 4.22 5.84 23.88
C LYS A 278 5.03 7.01 23.40
N THR A 279 4.41 8.17 23.27
CA THR A 279 5.12 9.45 23.06
C THR A 279 5.90 9.85 24.30
N GLU A 280 6.70 10.88 24.21
CA GLU A 280 7.42 11.46 25.34
C GLU A 280 6.45 11.94 26.43
N GLU A 281 5.28 12.46 26.06
CA GLU A 281 4.20 12.89 26.97
C GLU A 281 3.41 11.72 27.56
N GLY A 282 3.71 10.46 27.17
CA GLY A 282 3.09 9.26 27.71
C GLY A 282 1.82 8.80 27.00
N LEU A 283 1.38 9.45 25.91
CA LEU A 283 0.27 9.00 25.09
C LEU A 283 0.63 7.70 24.37
N SER A 284 -0.25 6.70 24.39
CA SER A 284 -0.05 5.47 23.65
C SER A 284 -0.24 5.70 22.13
N LEU A 285 0.29 4.80 21.30
CA LEU A 285 0.03 4.84 19.87
C LEU A 285 -1.47 4.72 19.55
N ASN A 286 -2.22 3.99 20.39
CA ASN A 286 -3.68 3.89 20.26
C ASN A 286 -4.36 5.26 20.48
N ASP A 287 -3.97 6.00 21.55
CA ASP A 287 -4.49 7.33 21.82
C ASP A 287 -4.22 8.31 20.67
N LEU A 288 -3.04 8.18 20.04
CA LEU A 288 -2.66 9.02 18.90
C LEU A 288 -3.51 8.69 17.67
N GLU A 289 -3.67 7.42 17.33
CA GLU A 289 -4.50 7.00 16.19
C GLU A 289 -5.96 7.40 16.39
N GLU A 290 -6.51 7.26 17.59
CA GLU A 290 -7.86 7.73 17.92
C GLU A 290 -7.99 9.24 17.69
N LYS A 291 -7.02 10.05 18.11
CA LYS A 291 -7.01 11.50 17.85
C LYS A 291 -6.86 11.84 16.37
N GLU A 292 -6.00 11.13 15.64
CA GLU A 292 -5.81 11.32 14.19
C GLU A 292 -7.09 11.03 13.40
N PHE A 293 -7.80 9.96 13.75
CA PHE A 293 -8.98 9.48 13.00
C PHE A 293 -10.32 10.03 13.54
N ALA A 294 -10.37 10.59 14.77
CA ALA A 294 -11.58 11.15 15.34
C ALA A 294 -12.32 12.15 14.42
N PRO A 295 -11.65 13.10 13.72
CA PRO A 295 -12.33 14.00 12.79
C PRO A 295 -12.93 13.27 11.58
N LEU A 296 -12.27 12.23 11.08
CA LEU A 296 -12.75 11.42 9.95
C LEU A 296 -13.94 10.57 10.37
N ILE A 297 -13.88 9.96 11.55
CA ILE A 297 -14.98 9.19 12.14
C ILE A 297 -16.19 10.08 12.40
N GLN A 298 -16.00 11.28 12.96
CA GLN A 298 -17.09 12.24 13.16
C GLN A 298 -17.72 12.71 11.85
N LYS A 299 -16.91 12.92 10.81
CA LYS A 299 -17.39 13.25 9.46
C LYS A 299 -18.18 12.10 8.84
N GLN A 300 -17.73 10.87 9.02
CA GLN A 300 -18.46 9.66 8.57
C GLN A 300 -19.75 9.44 9.36
N LEU A 301 -19.75 9.68 10.69
CA LEU A 301 -20.95 9.60 11.51
C LEU A 301 -21.96 10.70 11.12
N LYS A 302 -21.52 11.93 10.90
CA LYS A 302 -22.39 13.01 10.39
C LYS A 302 -22.94 12.69 8.99
N ASN A 303 -22.11 12.14 8.10
CA ASN A 303 -22.58 11.71 6.78
C ASN A 303 -23.55 10.53 6.90
N LYS A 304 -23.33 9.58 7.82
CA LYS A 304 -24.26 8.48 8.10
C LYS A 304 -25.58 8.97 8.68
N GLU A 305 -25.57 9.96 9.57
CA GLU A 305 -26.79 10.61 10.09
C GLU A 305 -27.54 11.41 9.01
N GLN A 306 -26.83 11.97 8.00
CA GLN A 306 -27.44 12.61 6.83
C GLN A 306 -27.92 11.60 5.76
N GLU A 307 -27.35 10.36 5.71
CA GLU A 307 -27.77 9.32 4.78
C GLU A 307 -28.95 8.48 5.26
N GLU A 308 -29.34 8.57 6.54
CA GLU A 308 -30.48 7.82 7.11
C GLU A 308 -31.78 8.62 7.09
N LEU A 309 -32.22 9.04 5.91
CA LEU A 309 -33.54 9.68 5.75
C LEU A 309 -34.64 8.64 5.95
N ILE A 310 -35.31 8.69 7.11
CA ILE A 310 -36.50 7.88 7.38
C ILE A 310 -37.74 8.66 6.94
N LEU A 311 -38.51 8.05 6.08
CA LEU A 311 -39.76 8.57 5.50
C LEU A 311 -40.93 7.75 6.01
N TYR A 312 -42.09 8.38 6.06
CA TYR A 312 -43.30 7.82 6.65
C TYR A 312 -44.47 7.92 5.71
N ILE A 313 -45.34 6.92 5.74
CA ILE A 313 -46.70 7.02 5.17
C ILE A 313 -47.68 7.26 6.32
N PHE A 314 -48.51 8.28 6.19
CA PHE A 314 -49.53 8.64 7.18
C PHE A 314 -50.92 8.29 6.67
N LYS A 315 -51.76 7.69 7.52
CA LYS A 315 -53.18 7.47 7.30
C LYS A 315 -53.93 8.01 8.51
N LYS A 316 -54.85 8.98 8.32
CA LYS A 316 -55.58 9.65 9.41
C LYS A 316 -54.67 10.17 10.52
N LYS A 317 -53.52 10.77 10.16
CA LYS A 317 -52.46 11.29 11.07
C LYS A 317 -51.68 10.23 11.88
N GLN A 318 -51.91 8.95 11.62
CA GLN A 318 -51.13 7.87 12.21
C GLN A 318 -50.08 7.34 11.18
N ILE A 319 -48.91 7.03 11.67
CA ILE A 319 -47.86 6.39 10.86
C ILE A 319 -48.25 4.96 10.62
N VAL A 320 -48.42 4.59 9.35
CA VAL A 320 -48.76 3.22 8.93
C VAL A 320 -47.55 2.48 8.38
N ALA A 321 -46.58 3.18 7.82
CA ALA A 321 -45.34 2.56 7.34
C ALA A 321 -44.14 3.49 7.47
N GLN A 322 -42.96 2.88 7.61
CA GLN A 322 -41.69 3.56 7.67
C GLN A 322 -40.79 3.04 6.54
N CYS A 323 -40.04 3.94 5.90
CA CYS A 323 -39.12 3.59 4.84
C CYS A 323 -37.81 4.36 5.02
N LYS A 324 -36.70 3.67 4.85
CA LYS A 324 -35.37 4.26 4.87
C LYS A 324 -34.86 4.41 3.43
N ARG A 325 -34.43 5.62 3.05
CA ARG A 325 -33.72 5.84 1.78
C ARG A 325 -32.26 5.38 1.97
N THR A 326 -31.78 4.55 1.09
CA THR A 326 -30.40 4.04 1.07
C THR A 326 -29.80 4.18 -0.33
N ASN A 327 -28.49 3.99 -0.46
CA ASN A 327 -27.81 3.99 -1.77
C ASN A 327 -28.26 2.86 -2.70
N GLU A 328 -28.84 1.78 -2.14
CA GLU A 328 -29.37 0.63 -2.89
C GLU A 328 -30.85 0.78 -3.25
N GLY A 329 -31.54 1.76 -2.68
CA GLY A 329 -32.97 1.98 -2.92
C GLY A 329 -33.74 2.36 -1.66
N PHE A 330 -34.97 1.88 -1.55
CA PHE A 330 -35.93 2.23 -0.48
C PHE A 330 -36.25 0.99 0.34
N VAL A 331 -35.87 0.99 1.62
CA VAL A 331 -36.08 -0.13 2.54
C VAL A 331 -37.33 0.14 3.39
N VAL A 332 -38.41 -0.61 3.14
CA VAL A 332 -39.59 -0.59 4.03
C VAL A 332 -39.25 -1.37 5.28
N LEU A 333 -39.40 -0.71 6.44
CA LEU A 333 -38.95 -1.23 7.73
C LEU A 333 -39.96 -2.20 8.34
N THR A 334 -39.45 -3.15 9.08
CA THR A 334 -40.22 -4.05 9.97
C THR A 334 -41.21 -3.27 10.81
N GLY A 335 -42.40 -3.83 11.05
CA GLY A 335 -43.48 -3.20 11.79
C GLY A 335 -44.37 -2.29 10.92
N SER A 336 -44.04 -2.07 9.63
CA SER A 336 -44.92 -1.36 8.70
C SER A 336 -46.20 -2.15 8.43
N MET A 337 -47.33 -1.46 8.45
CA MET A 337 -48.64 -2.06 8.08
C MET A 337 -48.74 -2.17 6.57
N ILE A 338 -49.00 -3.34 6.08
CA ILE A 338 -49.15 -3.65 4.66
C ILE A 338 -50.63 -3.92 4.37
N GLU A 339 -51.25 -3.13 3.50
CA GLU A 339 -52.64 -3.33 3.07
C GLU A 339 -52.75 -4.66 2.36
N GLU A 340 -53.60 -5.56 2.85
CA GLU A 340 -53.81 -6.89 2.24
C GLU A 340 -54.71 -6.84 0.98
N ASN A 341 -55.62 -5.84 0.91
CA ASN A 341 -56.48 -5.66 -0.21
C ASN A 341 -55.77 -5.01 -1.40
N TYR A 342 -56.11 -5.48 -2.59
CA TYR A 342 -55.62 -4.96 -3.86
C TYR A 342 -56.68 -4.13 -4.56
N THR A 343 -56.27 -3.06 -5.22
CA THR A 343 -57.12 -2.37 -6.20
C THR A 343 -56.81 -2.85 -7.62
N GLU A 344 -57.68 -2.58 -8.60
CA GLU A 344 -57.43 -2.91 -10.00
C GLU A 344 -56.12 -2.28 -10.54
N SER A 345 -55.72 -1.14 -10.00
CA SER A 345 -54.51 -0.43 -10.38
C SER A 345 -53.22 -1.03 -9.80
N THR A 346 -53.30 -2.02 -8.90
CA THR A 346 -52.11 -2.64 -8.28
C THR A 346 -51.30 -3.39 -9.34
N PRO A 347 -49.99 -3.09 -9.51
CA PRO A 347 -49.15 -3.83 -10.44
C PRO A 347 -49.06 -5.32 -10.10
N ASN A 348 -49.10 -6.18 -11.10
CA ASN A 348 -49.02 -7.64 -10.91
C ASN A 348 -47.78 -8.06 -10.13
N SER A 349 -46.62 -7.41 -10.37
CA SER A 349 -45.39 -7.66 -9.61
C SER A 349 -45.53 -7.41 -8.11
N VAL A 350 -46.32 -6.40 -7.71
CA VAL A 350 -46.60 -6.09 -6.29
C VAL A 350 -47.51 -7.17 -5.70
N ARG A 351 -48.51 -7.64 -6.43
CA ARG A 351 -49.44 -8.71 -5.97
C ARG A 351 -48.66 -10.00 -5.69
N LEU A 352 -47.92 -10.49 -6.68
CA LEU A 352 -47.12 -11.71 -6.56
C LEU A 352 -46.09 -11.62 -5.43
N LEU A 353 -45.48 -10.44 -5.24
CA LEU A 353 -44.49 -10.22 -4.18
C LEU A 353 -45.15 -10.29 -2.79
N LYS A 354 -46.31 -9.69 -2.60
CA LYS A 354 -47.10 -9.75 -1.36
C LYS A 354 -47.55 -11.17 -1.04
N GLU A 355 -48.11 -11.88 -2.00
CA GLU A 355 -48.52 -13.29 -1.86
C GLU A 355 -47.35 -14.13 -1.38
N LYS A 356 -46.20 -14.03 -2.03
CA LYS A 356 -44.96 -14.71 -1.63
C LYS A 356 -44.51 -14.37 -0.19
N TYR A 357 -44.65 -13.09 0.25
CA TYR A 357 -44.23 -12.68 1.60
C TYR A 357 -45.26 -13.14 2.67
N ILE A 358 -46.56 -13.26 2.32
CA ILE A 358 -47.58 -13.85 3.19
C ILE A 358 -47.31 -15.34 3.35
N GLU A 359 -47.10 -16.07 2.25
CA GLU A 359 -46.78 -17.50 2.27
C GLU A 359 -45.53 -17.82 3.08
N ASN A 360 -44.51 -16.96 3.03
CA ASN A 360 -43.27 -17.14 3.77
C ASN A 360 -43.31 -16.62 5.24
N ASN A 361 -44.49 -16.22 5.75
CA ASN A 361 -44.66 -15.59 7.06
C ASN A 361 -43.81 -14.31 7.28
N GLU A 362 -43.48 -13.60 6.22
CA GLU A 362 -42.81 -12.30 6.26
C GLU A 362 -43.78 -11.13 6.35
N ILE A 363 -45.07 -11.37 6.07
CA ILE A 363 -46.19 -10.52 6.42
C ILE A 363 -47.16 -11.34 7.26
N ILE A 364 -47.41 -10.95 8.52
CA ILE A 364 -48.31 -11.64 9.45
C ILE A 364 -49.33 -10.61 9.94
N ASN A 365 -50.65 -10.92 9.77
CA ASN A 365 -51.74 -10.01 10.16
C ASN A 365 -51.57 -8.60 9.60
N GLY A 366 -51.11 -8.48 8.36
CA GLY A 366 -50.89 -7.20 7.69
C GLY A 366 -49.65 -6.41 8.22
N ILE A 367 -48.77 -7.02 9.03
CA ILE A 367 -47.56 -6.39 9.57
C ILE A 367 -46.33 -7.04 8.94
N LEU A 368 -45.42 -6.21 8.39
CA LEU A 368 -44.14 -6.63 7.85
C LEU A 368 -43.20 -7.09 8.98
N GLN A 369 -42.67 -8.33 8.87
CA GLN A 369 -41.82 -8.97 9.89
C GLN A 369 -40.32 -8.78 9.63
N LYS A 370 -39.92 -8.40 8.40
CA LYS A 370 -38.53 -8.16 8.00
C LYS A 370 -38.43 -6.99 7.06
N ASP A 371 -37.34 -6.23 7.17
CA ASP A 371 -37.03 -5.13 6.25
C ASP A 371 -36.99 -5.61 4.81
N LYS A 372 -37.55 -4.80 3.88
CA LYS A 372 -37.63 -5.13 2.46
C LYS A 372 -37.14 -3.99 1.56
N LEU A 373 -36.17 -4.30 0.72
CA LEU A 373 -35.60 -3.37 -0.23
C LEU A 373 -36.41 -3.29 -1.51
N PHE A 374 -36.66 -2.07 -1.99
CA PHE A 374 -37.37 -1.74 -3.24
C PHE A 374 -36.53 -0.78 -4.08
N SER A 375 -36.55 -0.94 -5.38
CA SER A 375 -35.78 -0.14 -6.33
C SER A 375 -36.27 1.31 -6.49
N SER A 376 -37.49 1.63 -6.02
CA SER A 376 -38.04 2.98 -6.15
C SER A 376 -39.04 3.30 -5.05
N PRO A 377 -39.25 4.62 -4.72
CA PRO A 377 -40.22 5.03 -3.72
C PRO A 377 -41.66 4.68 -4.11
N SER A 378 -41.98 4.69 -5.40
CA SER A 378 -43.30 4.32 -5.88
C SER A 378 -43.56 2.83 -5.76
N TYR A 379 -42.55 1.99 -5.97
CA TYR A 379 -42.69 0.55 -5.80
C TYR A 379 -42.87 0.19 -4.31
N ALA A 380 -42.04 0.80 -3.42
CA ALA A 380 -42.20 0.65 -1.98
C ALA A 380 -43.58 1.11 -1.49
N ALA A 381 -44.09 2.26 -1.95
CA ALA A 381 -45.42 2.78 -1.59
C ALA A 381 -46.56 1.90 -2.12
N SER A 382 -46.43 1.38 -3.35
CA SER A 382 -47.44 0.46 -3.94
C SER A 382 -47.46 -0.87 -3.18
N PHE A 383 -46.32 -1.35 -2.73
CA PHE A 383 -46.23 -2.53 -1.87
C PHE A 383 -46.95 -2.32 -0.54
N VAL A 384 -46.76 -1.18 0.11
CA VAL A 384 -47.42 -0.86 1.40
C VAL A 384 -48.97 -0.76 1.18
N LEU A 385 -49.42 0.03 0.20
CA LEU A 385 -50.81 0.42 0.09
C LEU A 385 -51.67 -0.42 -0.86
N GLY A 386 -51.10 -1.42 -1.55
CA GLY A 386 -51.88 -2.29 -2.46
C GLY A 386 -52.50 -1.57 -3.64
N ARG A 387 -51.91 -0.46 -4.13
CA ARG A 387 -52.40 0.32 -5.28
C ARG A 387 -51.27 1.08 -5.97
N ARG A 388 -51.42 1.42 -7.22
CA ARG A 388 -50.45 2.28 -7.91
C ARG A 388 -50.49 3.69 -7.35
N ILE A 389 -49.36 4.24 -6.98
CA ILE A 389 -49.25 5.55 -6.34
C ILE A 389 -47.88 6.21 -6.60
N ASN A 390 -47.89 7.55 -6.60
CA ASN A 390 -46.65 8.32 -6.66
C ASN A 390 -45.95 8.29 -5.27
N GLY A 391 -44.90 7.50 -5.13
CA GLY A 391 -44.17 7.37 -3.89
C GLY A 391 -43.42 8.63 -3.48
N LYS A 392 -42.96 9.47 -4.43
CA LYS A 392 -42.27 10.73 -4.10
C LYS A 392 -43.15 11.72 -3.35
N GLU A 393 -44.44 11.72 -3.63
CA GLU A 393 -45.42 12.57 -2.94
C GLU A 393 -45.92 11.97 -1.62
N LEU A 394 -45.95 10.62 -1.56
CA LEU A 394 -46.55 9.90 -0.45
C LEU A 394 -45.61 9.73 0.74
N TRP A 395 -44.34 9.38 0.47
CA TRP A 395 -43.33 9.27 1.50
C TRP A 395 -42.95 10.66 2.01
N LYS A 396 -43.10 10.89 3.32
CA LYS A 396 -42.91 12.19 3.97
C LYS A 396 -42.03 12.08 5.19
N THR A 397 -41.33 13.16 5.52
CA THR A 397 -40.65 13.27 6.81
C THR A 397 -41.66 13.37 7.95
N LYS A 398 -41.23 13.31 9.20
CA LYS A 398 -42.11 13.55 10.36
C LYS A 398 -42.76 14.95 10.35
N GLU A 399 -42.07 15.90 9.77
CA GLU A 399 -42.50 17.30 9.61
C GLU A 399 -43.48 17.48 8.46
N GLY A 400 -43.72 16.43 7.66
CA GLY A 400 -44.69 16.40 6.57
C GLY A 400 -44.17 16.80 5.20
N LEU A 401 -42.85 17.06 5.06
CA LEU A 401 -42.23 17.32 3.75
C LEU A 401 -42.20 16.04 2.91
N SER A 402 -42.63 16.10 1.67
CA SER A 402 -42.58 14.95 0.77
C SER A 402 -41.13 14.68 0.30
N LEU A 403 -40.89 13.46 -0.19
CA LEU A 403 -39.59 13.13 -0.80
C LEU A 403 -39.32 14.03 -2.03
N ASN A 404 -40.36 14.41 -2.75
CA ASN A 404 -40.25 15.34 -3.88
C ASN A 404 -39.79 16.74 -3.43
N ASP A 405 -40.34 17.26 -2.33
CA ASP A 405 -39.94 18.57 -1.75
C ASP A 405 -38.45 18.54 -1.30
N LEU A 406 -38.00 17.41 -0.75
CA LEU A 406 -36.62 17.25 -0.33
C LEU A 406 -35.65 17.21 -1.53
N GLU A 407 -35.99 16.43 -2.57
CA GLU A 407 -35.16 16.34 -3.78
C GLU A 407 -35.08 17.68 -4.52
N THR A 408 -36.13 18.49 -4.48
CA THR A 408 -36.12 19.85 -5.08
C THR A 408 -35.20 20.78 -4.33
N LYS A 409 -35.19 20.71 -3.00
CA LYS A 409 -34.29 21.51 -2.14
C LYS A 409 -32.82 21.08 -2.21
N GLU A 410 -32.52 19.82 -2.55
CA GLU A 410 -31.16 19.32 -2.77
C GLU A 410 -30.57 19.83 -4.10
N MET A 411 -31.41 20.30 -5.04
CA MET A 411 -31.00 20.79 -6.37
C MET A 411 -30.85 22.32 -6.44
N GLU A 412 -31.35 23.07 -5.45
CA GLU A 412 -31.13 24.51 -5.27
C GLU A 412 -29.85 24.79 -4.44
#